data_1ca3616ff00440a798525f2f7bd942bf
#
_entry.id   1ca3616ff00440a798525f2f7bd942bf
#
_cell.length_a   1.000
_cell.length_b   1.000
_cell.length_c   1.000
_cell.angle_alpha   90.00
_cell.angle_beta   90.00
_cell.angle_gamma   90.00
#
_symmetry.space_group_name_H-M   'P 1'
#
loop_
_entity.id
_entity.type
_entity.pdbx_description
1 polymer ?
#
loop_
_entity_poly.entity_id
_entity_poly.type
_entity_poly.pdbx_seq_one_letter_code
_entity_poly.pdbx_strand_id
1 'polypeptide(L)'
;MKTPQIDYESSKINFIKLGLEFLVIFSSIFISFYIEDVRKINENSLIKNELIGDLISTVEDDLNQLKNVQDILQNSEKLIQEILNDIDNSHSQLSDIETINKILGIEVGFSFFSKDGIFNQLISTGTFELIKNEELKKNLLDLFNHQKDRNTASSNEIDSFNLIFRNEMNKNFRIRFSYNSFDGEFYGSRALMNSNFDEKYYFSNSFYGLISQAQQYVNMYMRQLKDIEENYKTVYALSKEEVKKDI
;
A
#
# COMPACT_ATOMS: atom_id res chain seq x y z
N MET A 1 -0.89 87.45 -41.37
CA MET A 1 -0.40 86.25 -40.70
C MET A 1 -1.56 85.76 -39.81
N LYS A 2 -2.20 84.66 -40.21
CA LYS A 2 -3.24 84.01 -39.40
C LYS A 2 -2.52 82.90 -38.56
N THR A 3 -2.55 83.06 -37.25
CA THR A 3 -2.10 82.05 -36.30
C THR A 3 -3.04 80.85 -36.37
N PRO A 4 -2.52 79.61 -36.46
CA PRO A 4 -3.39 78.45 -36.43
C PRO A 4 -3.96 78.23 -35.02
N GLN A 5 -5.29 78.37 -34.86
CA GLN A 5 -5.97 77.88 -33.66
C GLN A 5 -5.83 76.39 -33.62
N ILE A 6 -5.08 75.85 -32.67
CA ILE A 6 -5.01 74.43 -32.35
C ILE A 6 -6.35 74.06 -31.71
N ASP A 7 -7.08 73.19 -32.36
CA ASP A 7 -8.39 72.72 -31.97
C ASP A 7 -8.24 71.81 -30.72
N TYR A 8 -8.28 72.39 -29.53
CA TYR A 8 -8.09 71.75 -28.24
C TYR A 8 -9.20 70.74 -27.92
N GLU A 9 -10.39 70.84 -28.53
CA GLU A 9 -11.51 69.94 -28.31
C GLU A 9 -11.32 68.60 -29.06
N SER A 10 -10.77 68.58 -30.23
CA SER A 10 -10.54 67.36 -31.03
C SER A 10 -9.49 66.46 -30.37
N SER A 11 -8.49 67.04 -29.70
CA SER A 11 -7.45 66.26 -28.99
C SER A 11 -7.96 65.59 -27.73
N LYS A 12 -8.86 66.20 -26.93
CA LYS A 12 -9.48 65.62 -25.75
C LYS A 12 -10.38 64.44 -26.09
N ILE A 13 -11.16 64.55 -27.15
CA ILE A 13 -12.04 63.43 -27.63
C ILE A 13 -11.19 62.24 -28.11
N ASN A 14 -10.08 62.47 -28.74
CA ASN A 14 -9.16 61.44 -29.16
C ASN A 14 -8.48 60.73 -27.97
N PHE A 15 -8.11 61.47 -26.90
CA PHE A 15 -7.53 60.88 -25.67
C PHE A 15 -8.54 60.02 -24.88
N ILE A 16 -9.77 60.45 -24.82
CA ILE A 16 -10.87 59.69 -24.15
C ILE A 16 -11.16 58.44 -24.95
N LYS A 17 -11.24 58.51 -26.28
CA LYS A 17 -11.45 57.36 -27.16
C LYS A 17 -10.31 56.36 -27.04
N LEU A 18 -9.05 56.78 -27.03
CA LEU A 18 -7.87 55.92 -26.86
C LEU A 18 -7.86 55.26 -25.48
N GLY A 19 -8.24 55.99 -24.43
CA GLY A 19 -8.40 55.45 -23.06
C GLY A 19 -9.47 54.39 -22.97
N LEU A 20 -10.63 54.57 -23.63
CA LEU A 20 -11.71 53.59 -23.72
C LEU A 20 -11.28 52.32 -24.51
N GLU A 21 -10.60 52.50 -25.65
CA GLU A 21 -10.05 51.38 -26.43
C GLU A 21 -9.04 50.58 -25.59
N PHE A 22 -8.13 51.22 -24.90
CA PHE A 22 -7.19 50.58 -23.99
C PHE A 22 -7.93 49.80 -22.85
N LEU A 23 -8.95 50.40 -22.26
CA LEU A 23 -9.74 49.77 -21.19
C LEU A 23 -10.48 48.51 -21.68
N VAL A 24 -11.06 48.55 -22.91
CA VAL A 24 -11.72 47.41 -23.52
C VAL A 24 -10.72 46.28 -23.81
N ILE A 25 -9.56 46.59 -24.38
CA ILE A 25 -8.53 45.59 -24.66
C ILE A 25 -8.02 44.98 -23.35
N PHE A 26 -7.69 45.83 -22.37
CA PHE A 26 -7.20 45.38 -21.08
C PHE A 26 -8.21 44.47 -20.34
N SER A 27 -9.50 44.88 -20.32
CA SER A 27 -10.58 44.11 -19.73
C SER A 27 -10.78 42.78 -20.46
N SER A 28 -10.69 42.75 -21.79
CA SER A 28 -10.82 41.53 -22.58
C SER A 28 -9.70 40.50 -22.26
N ILE A 29 -8.47 41.02 -22.12
CA ILE A 29 -7.32 40.19 -21.71
C ILE A 29 -7.54 39.63 -20.29
N PHE A 30 -7.95 40.46 -19.34
CA PHE A 30 -8.22 40.04 -17.98
C PHE A 30 -9.35 38.98 -17.90
N ILE A 31 -10.44 39.21 -18.63
CA ILE A 31 -11.55 38.23 -18.70
C ILE A 31 -11.09 36.94 -19.31
N SER A 32 -10.27 36.97 -20.35
CA SER A 32 -9.72 35.74 -20.99
C SER A 32 -8.85 34.95 -20.02
N PHE A 33 -7.96 35.58 -19.28
CA PHE A 33 -7.18 34.92 -18.23
C PHE A 33 -8.04 34.36 -17.11
N TYR A 34 -9.04 35.09 -16.64
CA TYR A 34 -9.94 34.63 -15.61
C TYR A 34 -10.74 33.37 -16.04
N ILE A 35 -11.26 33.38 -17.28
CA ILE A 35 -11.98 32.22 -17.84
C ILE A 35 -11.04 31.01 -17.96
N GLU A 36 -9.81 31.23 -18.41
CA GLU A 36 -8.81 30.14 -18.52
C GLU A 36 -8.43 29.59 -17.17
N ASP A 37 -8.23 30.42 -16.15
CA ASP A 37 -7.94 29.99 -14.77
C ASP A 37 -9.10 29.17 -14.19
N VAL A 38 -10.36 29.61 -14.36
CA VAL A 38 -11.54 28.88 -13.92
C VAL A 38 -11.65 27.53 -14.62
N ARG A 39 -11.40 27.48 -15.94
CA ARG A 39 -11.40 26.25 -16.71
C ARG A 39 -10.35 25.28 -16.20
N LYS A 40 -9.13 25.74 -15.97
CA LYS A 40 -8.01 24.94 -15.49
C LYS A 40 -8.25 24.40 -14.07
N ILE A 41 -8.83 25.20 -13.20
CA ILE A 41 -9.22 24.76 -11.84
C ILE A 41 -10.26 23.62 -11.94
N ASN A 42 -11.28 23.77 -12.79
CA ASN A 42 -12.30 22.73 -12.96
C ASN A 42 -11.71 21.44 -13.54
N GLU A 43 -10.87 21.52 -14.58
CA GLU A 43 -10.19 20.38 -15.16
C GLU A 43 -9.32 19.64 -14.13
N ASN A 44 -8.53 20.38 -13.35
CA ASN A 44 -7.70 19.80 -12.30
C ASN A 44 -8.54 19.14 -11.19
N SER A 45 -9.68 19.73 -10.84
CA SER A 45 -10.60 19.15 -9.86
C SER A 45 -11.22 17.83 -10.37
N LEU A 46 -11.57 17.75 -11.64
CA LEU A 46 -12.05 16.52 -12.25
C LEU A 46 -10.98 15.41 -12.22
N ILE A 47 -9.75 15.73 -12.64
CA ILE A 47 -8.62 14.80 -12.61
C ILE A 47 -8.35 14.32 -11.16
N LYS A 48 -8.36 15.25 -10.20
CA LYS A 48 -8.20 14.89 -8.77
C LYS A 48 -9.27 13.89 -8.34
N ASN A 49 -10.54 14.14 -8.67
CA ASN A 49 -11.64 13.26 -8.26
C ASN A 49 -11.58 11.89 -8.92
N GLU A 50 -11.14 11.81 -10.17
CA GLU A 50 -10.88 10.54 -10.88
C GLU A 50 -9.78 9.76 -10.15
N LEU A 51 -8.63 10.39 -9.87
CA LEU A 51 -7.52 9.75 -9.18
C LEU A 51 -7.88 9.32 -7.74
N ILE A 52 -8.70 10.10 -7.02
CA ILE A 52 -9.21 9.67 -5.71
C ILE A 52 -10.17 8.47 -5.84
N GLY A 53 -10.96 8.41 -6.91
CA GLY A 53 -11.79 7.24 -7.22
C GLY A 53 -10.95 5.98 -7.46
N ASP A 54 -9.87 6.09 -8.24
CA ASP A 54 -8.91 5.01 -8.50
C ASP A 54 -8.15 4.62 -7.22
N LEU A 55 -7.81 5.60 -6.37
CA LEU A 55 -7.22 5.35 -5.06
C LEU A 55 -8.15 4.52 -4.17
N ILE A 56 -9.44 4.82 -4.12
CA ILE A 56 -10.43 4.04 -3.36
C ILE A 56 -10.41 2.57 -3.79
N SER A 57 -10.44 2.30 -5.09
CA SER A 57 -10.36 0.92 -5.63
C SER A 57 -9.04 0.23 -5.26
N THR A 58 -7.92 0.96 -5.38
CA THR A 58 -6.59 0.44 -5.01
C THR A 58 -6.51 0.09 -3.52
N VAL A 59 -7.08 0.94 -2.66
CA VAL A 59 -7.15 0.72 -1.21
C VAL A 59 -8.02 -0.49 -0.86
N GLU A 60 -9.13 -0.72 -1.57
CA GLU A 60 -9.95 -1.94 -1.40
C GLU A 60 -9.16 -3.21 -1.74
N ASP A 61 -8.41 -3.21 -2.83
CA ASP A 61 -7.56 -4.32 -3.22
C ASP A 61 -6.47 -4.60 -2.17
N ASP A 62 -5.82 -3.55 -1.68
CA ASP A 62 -4.78 -3.65 -0.65
C ASP A 62 -5.33 -4.15 0.69
N LEU A 63 -6.53 -3.72 1.09
CA LEU A 63 -7.23 -4.26 2.27
C LEU A 63 -7.54 -5.75 2.13
N ASN A 64 -7.92 -6.23 0.94
CA ASN A 64 -8.13 -7.64 0.68
C ASN A 64 -6.81 -8.43 0.76
N GLN A 65 -5.72 -7.89 0.23
CA GLN A 65 -4.38 -8.50 0.35
C GLN A 65 -3.93 -8.56 1.81
N LEU A 66 -4.09 -7.47 2.59
CA LEU A 66 -3.78 -7.43 4.01
C LEU A 66 -4.50 -8.53 4.78
N LYS A 67 -5.81 -8.68 4.54
CA LYS A 67 -6.60 -9.73 5.17
C LYS A 67 -6.06 -11.12 4.85
N ASN A 68 -5.76 -11.41 3.58
CA ASN A 68 -5.22 -12.70 3.18
C ASN A 68 -3.88 -13.00 3.88
N VAL A 69 -2.98 -12.01 3.97
CA VAL A 69 -1.70 -12.18 4.67
C VAL A 69 -1.91 -12.41 6.17
N GLN A 70 -2.82 -11.67 6.80
CA GLN A 70 -3.17 -11.85 8.22
C GLN A 70 -3.74 -13.25 8.48
N ASP A 71 -4.62 -13.76 7.63
CA ASP A 71 -5.19 -15.11 7.75
C ASP A 71 -4.09 -16.19 7.67
N ILE A 72 -3.11 -16.06 6.76
CA ILE A 72 -1.97 -16.96 6.65
C ILE A 72 -1.10 -16.92 7.92
N LEU A 73 -0.80 -15.73 8.42
CA LEU A 73 -0.01 -15.56 9.64
C LEU A 73 -0.74 -16.10 10.87
N GLN A 74 -2.05 -15.92 10.97
CA GLN A 74 -2.86 -16.48 12.05
C GLN A 74 -2.87 -18.01 12.03
N ASN A 75 -2.94 -18.62 10.83
CA ASN A 75 -2.80 -20.06 10.70
C ASN A 75 -1.41 -20.52 11.12
N SER A 76 -0.35 -19.81 10.71
CA SER A 76 1.03 -20.11 11.12
C SER A 76 1.21 -20.05 12.64
N GLU A 77 0.64 -19.04 13.30
CA GLU A 77 0.65 -18.93 14.77
C GLU A 77 0.02 -20.18 15.43
N LYS A 78 -1.12 -20.62 14.92
CA LYS A 78 -1.79 -21.83 15.42
C LYS A 78 -0.90 -23.06 15.26
N LEU A 79 -0.30 -23.26 14.10
CA LEU A 79 0.58 -24.41 13.83
C LEU A 79 1.82 -24.38 14.74
N ILE A 80 2.42 -23.23 14.95
CA ILE A 80 3.54 -23.00 15.89
C ILE A 80 3.16 -23.43 17.29
N GLN A 81 2.00 -22.98 17.79
CA GLN A 81 1.52 -23.32 19.13
C GLN A 81 1.29 -24.85 19.28
N GLU A 82 0.72 -25.50 18.28
CA GLU A 82 0.51 -26.94 18.30
C GLU A 82 1.84 -27.71 18.34
N ILE A 83 2.86 -27.25 17.61
CA ILE A 83 4.20 -27.87 17.62
C ILE A 83 4.90 -27.67 18.97
N LEU A 84 4.89 -26.44 19.52
CA LEU A 84 5.51 -26.15 20.81
C LEU A 84 4.85 -26.98 21.91
N ASN A 85 3.50 -27.06 21.91
CA ASN A 85 2.76 -27.88 22.87
C ASN A 85 3.10 -29.38 22.74
N ASP A 86 3.29 -29.89 21.51
CA ASP A 86 3.66 -31.28 21.29
C ASP A 86 5.08 -31.59 21.81
N ILE A 87 6.03 -30.69 21.59
CA ILE A 87 7.40 -30.77 22.15
C ILE A 87 7.34 -30.82 23.67
N ASP A 88 6.60 -29.88 24.30
CA ASP A 88 6.48 -29.78 25.75
C ASP A 88 5.81 -31.00 26.37
N ASN A 89 4.98 -31.73 25.59
CA ASN A 89 4.33 -32.97 25.98
C ASN A 89 5.06 -34.24 25.45
N SER A 90 6.35 -34.12 25.14
CA SER A 90 7.20 -35.26 24.72
C SER A 90 6.69 -35.99 23.47
N HIS A 91 6.21 -35.24 22.48
CA HIS A 91 5.71 -35.73 21.18
C HIS A 91 4.59 -36.80 21.31
N SER A 92 3.66 -36.53 22.23
CA SER A 92 2.56 -37.46 22.51
C SER A 92 1.24 -37.05 21.84
N GLN A 93 1.18 -35.89 21.21
CA GLN A 93 -0.06 -35.30 20.67
C GLN A 93 -0.15 -35.43 19.13
N LEU A 94 0.97 -35.45 18.45
CA LEU A 94 1.06 -35.49 17.00
C LEU A 94 1.83 -36.75 16.53
N SER A 95 1.50 -37.25 15.36
CA SER A 95 2.35 -38.24 14.68
C SER A 95 3.49 -37.49 13.93
N ASP A 96 4.58 -38.23 13.61
CA ASP A 96 5.72 -37.73 12.84
C ASP A 96 5.27 -37.00 11.54
N ILE A 97 4.34 -37.60 10.80
CA ILE A 97 3.83 -37.06 9.54
C ILE A 97 3.00 -35.80 9.77
N GLU A 98 2.15 -35.77 10.78
CA GLU A 98 1.37 -34.57 11.15
C GLU A 98 2.28 -33.43 11.56
N THR A 99 3.30 -33.71 12.38
CA THR A 99 4.30 -32.75 12.80
C THR A 99 5.02 -32.13 11.62
N ILE A 100 5.51 -32.94 10.69
CA ILE A 100 6.18 -32.43 9.47
C ILE A 100 5.21 -31.60 8.62
N ASN A 101 3.97 -32.03 8.42
CA ASN A 101 2.99 -31.25 7.68
C ASN A 101 2.68 -29.91 8.35
N LYS A 102 2.60 -29.87 9.70
CA LYS A 102 2.41 -28.61 10.45
C LYS A 102 3.63 -27.70 10.31
N ILE A 103 4.85 -28.22 10.46
CA ILE A 103 6.09 -27.47 10.26
C ILE A 103 6.13 -26.86 8.85
N LEU A 104 5.78 -27.63 7.82
CA LEU A 104 5.74 -27.18 6.43
C LEU A 104 4.63 -26.19 6.14
N GLY A 105 3.58 -26.18 6.95
CA GLY A 105 2.47 -25.22 6.89
C GLY A 105 2.77 -23.89 7.58
N ILE A 106 3.89 -23.75 8.30
CA ILE A 106 4.30 -22.47 8.89
C ILE A 106 4.83 -21.57 7.80
N GLU A 107 4.08 -20.52 7.51
CA GLU A 107 4.40 -19.53 6.48
C GLU A 107 4.62 -18.15 7.11
N VAL A 108 5.86 -17.88 7.54
CA VAL A 108 6.24 -16.60 8.14
C VAL A 108 6.56 -15.55 7.06
N GLY A 109 7.02 -15.98 5.90
CA GLY A 109 7.54 -15.11 4.83
C GLY A 109 6.49 -14.62 3.82
N PHE A 110 5.21 -14.55 4.17
CA PHE A 110 4.20 -13.91 3.33
C PHE A 110 4.17 -12.41 3.62
N SER A 111 4.54 -11.60 2.62
CA SER A 111 4.64 -10.15 2.75
C SER A 111 3.49 -9.44 2.09
N PHE A 112 3.07 -8.33 2.69
CA PHE A 112 2.15 -7.38 2.10
C PHE A 112 2.90 -6.41 1.18
N PHE A 113 2.36 -6.14 -0.01
CA PHE A 113 2.91 -5.20 -0.98
C PHE A 113 1.87 -4.14 -1.31
N SER A 114 2.05 -2.93 -0.82
CA SER A 114 1.16 -1.81 -1.11
C SER A 114 1.27 -1.36 -2.57
N LYS A 115 0.13 -1.06 -3.19
CA LYS A 115 0.02 -0.49 -4.53
C LYS A 115 0.08 1.03 -4.46
N ASP A 116 1.24 1.61 -4.69
CA ASP A 116 1.48 3.06 -4.57
C ASP A 116 1.36 3.86 -5.88
N GLY A 117 1.00 3.20 -6.99
CA GLY A 117 0.97 3.81 -8.32
C GLY A 117 0.08 5.05 -8.39
N ILE A 118 -1.14 4.99 -7.84
CA ILE A 118 -2.08 6.12 -7.85
C ILE A 118 -1.62 7.25 -6.93
N PHE A 119 -1.07 6.94 -5.75
CA PHE A 119 -0.46 7.95 -4.87
C PHE A 119 0.69 8.68 -5.58
N ASN A 120 1.59 7.95 -6.24
CA ASN A 120 2.68 8.53 -7.01
C ASN A 120 2.16 9.40 -8.18
N GLN A 121 1.05 9.02 -8.80
CA GLN A 121 0.40 9.83 -9.83
C GLN A 121 -0.20 11.11 -9.26
N LEU A 122 -0.87 11.07 -8.10
CA LEU A 122 -1.34 12.28 -7.40
C LEU A 122 -0.20 13.26 -7.13
N ILE A 123 0.94 12.76 -6.64
CA ILE A 123 2.13 13.59 -6.37
C ILE A 123 2.71 14.16 -7.67
N SER A 124 2.95 13.33 -8.68
CA SER A 124 3.65 13.73 -9.91
C SER A 124 2.84 14.70 -10.78
N THR A 125 1.52 14.64 -10.74
CA THR A 125 0.62 15.57 -11.45
C THR A 125 0.35 16.85 -10.68
N GLY A 126 0.76 16.94 -9.39
CA GLY A 126 0.45 18.06 -8.51
C GLY A 126 -1.00 18.08 -8.02
N THR A 127 -1.82 17.09 -8.36
CA THR A 127 -3.22 17.01 -7.95
C THR A 127 -3.37 16.68 -6.46
N PHE A 128 -2.33 16.15 -5.82
CA PHE A 128 -2.27 15.94 -4.38
C PHE A 128 -2.54 17.24 -3.58
N GLU A 129 -2.02 18.38 -4.05
CA GLU A 129 -2.22 19.69 -3.41
C GLU A 129 -3.69 20.18 -3.47
N LEU A 130 -4.47 19.64 -4.40
CA LEU A 130 -5.89 19.98 -4.56
C LEU A 130 -6.81 19.19 -3.61
N ILE A 131 -6.29 18.20 -2.88
CA ILE A 131 -7.03 17.51 -1.83
C ILE A 131 -7.33 18.52 -0.72
N LYS A 132 -8.62 18.68 -0.39
CA LYS A 132 -9.08 19.67 0.62
C LYS A 132 -9.00 19.12 2.04
N ASN A 133 -9.06 17.80 2.18
CA ASN A 133 -9.02 17.14 3.47
C ASN A 133 -7.57 16.95 3.93
N GLU A 134 -7.11 17.79 4.86
CA GLU A 134 -5.73 17.74 5.38
C GLU A 134 -5.42 16.44 6.14
N GLU A 135 -6.43 15.82 6.75
CA GLU A 135 -6.28 14.53 7.41
C GLU A 135 -6.02 13.42 6.38
N LEU A 136 -6.72 13.46 5.24
CA LEU A 136 -6.45 12.55 4.12
C LEU A 136 -5.02 12.70 3.61
N LYS A 137 -4.56 13.93 3.35
CA LYS A 137 -3.16 14.19 2.93
C LYS A 137 -2.16 13.59 3.90
N LYS A 138 -2.33 13.83 5.19
CA LYS A 138 -1.45 13.32 6.24
C LYS A 138 -1.41 11.80 6.25
N ASN A 139 -2.57 11.13 6.21
CA ASN A 139 -2.64 9.68 6.24
C ASN A 139 -2.07 9.05 4.96
N LEU A 140 -2.25 9.67 3.80
CA LEU A 140 -1.64 9.21 2.53
C LEU A 140 -0.11 9.28 2.60
N LEU A 141 0.45 10.37 3.11
CA LEU A 141 1.90 10.51 3.29
C LEU A 141 2.46 9.50 4.29
N ASP A 142 1.77 9.28 5.41
CA ASP A 142 2.16 8.28 6.40
C ASP A 142 2.12 6.87 5.81
N LEU A 143 1.03 6.52 5.11
CA LEU A 143 0.80 5.21 4.55
C LEU A 143 1.85 4.84 3.47
N PHE A 144 2.00 5.70 2.47
CA PHE A 144 2.80 5.38 1.27
C PHE A 144 4.28 5.75 1.39
N ASN A 145 4.69 6.53 2.39
CA ASN A 145 6.10 6.79 2.67
C ASN A 145 6.56 6.03 3.92
N HIS A 146 6.02 6.39 5.10
CA HIS A 146 6.55 5.87 6.36
C HIS A 146 6.18 4.41 6.62
N GLN A 147 4.89 4.05 6.54
CA GLN A 147 4.45 2.67 6.82
C GLN A 147 4.92 1.69 5.75
N LYS A 148 4.91 2.08 4.48
CA LYS A 148 5.45 1.30 3.37
C LYS A 148 6.93 0.97 3.56
N ASP A 149 7.76 1.97 3.89
CA ASP A 149 9.20 1.76 4.09
C ASP A 149 9.47 0.86 5.29
N ARG A 150 8.74 1.06 6.39
CA ARG A 150 8.80 0.19 7.55
C ARG A 150 8.38 -1.25 7.24
N ASN A 151 7.31 -1.41 6.45
CA ASN A 151 6.86 -2.73 6.01
C ASN A 151 7.92 -3.42 5.14
N THR A 152 8.54 -2.71 4.22
CA THR A 152 9.62 -3.23 3.37
C THR A 152 10.82 -3.70 4.22
N ALA A 153 11.21 -2.92 5.23
CA ALA A 153 12.30 -3.31 6.13
C ALA A 153 11.98 -4.59 6.92
N SER A 154 10.78 -4.67 7.49
CA SER A 154 10.33 -5.86 8.22
C SER A 154 10.20 -7.09 7.32
N SER A 155 9.65 -6.92 6.11
CA SER A 155 9.52 -8.02 5.14
C SER A 155 10.87 -8.60 4.75
N ASN A 156 11.89 -7.78 4.50
CA ASN A 156 13.24 -8.24 4.18
C ASN A 156 13.88 -9.05 5.32
N GLU A 157 13.64 -8.67 6.57
CA GLU A 157 14.12 -9.41 7.74
C GLU A 157 13.41 -10.77 7.85
N ILE A 158 12.09 -10.78 7.69
CA ILE A 158 11.25 -11.99 7.73
C ILE A 158 11.62 -12.93 6.59
N ASP A 159 11.85 -12.44 5.38
CA ASP A 159 12.27 -13.24 4.22
C ASP A 159 13.62 -13.91 4.46
N SER A 160 14.56 -13.18 5.07
CA SER A 160 15.85 -13.73 5.46
C SER A 160 15.72 -14.86 6.48
N PHE A 161 14.86 -14.68 7.49
CA PHE A 161 14.54 -15.73 8.45
C PHE A 161 13.87 -16.93 7.78
N ASN A 162 12.91 -16.71 6.88
CA ASN A 162 12.17 -17.76 6.19
C ASN A 162 13.10 -18.67 5.35
N LEU A 163 14.13 -18.11 4.73
CA LEU A 163 15.16 -18.89 4.04
C LEU A 163 15.92 -19.79 5.00
N ILE A 164 16.31 -19.29 6.16
CA ILE A 164 16.99 -20.09 7.21
C ILE A 164 16.05 -21.19 7.70
N PHE A 165 14.81 -20.85 8.03
CA PHE A 165 13.81 -21.78 8.50
C PHE A 165 13.61 -22.95 7.54
N ARG A 166 13.36 -22.67 6.26
CA ARG A 166 13.19 -23.70 5.22
C ARG A 166 14.42 -24.58 5.04
N ASN A 167 15.60 -24.01 5.07
CA ASN A 167 16.85 -24.75 4.94
C ASN A 167 17.05 -25.73 6.09
N GLU A 168 16.81 -25.31 7.34
CA GLU A 168 16.92 -26.17 8.51
C GLU A 168 15.87 -27.30 8.48
N MET A 169 14.65 -27.04 8.04
CA MET A 169 13.62 -28.07 7.89
C MET A 169 14.02 -29.12 6.86
N ASN A 170 14.44 -28.73 5.67
CA ASN A 170 14.83 -29.63 4.60
C ASN A 170 16.08 -30.45 4.95
N LYS A 171 17.02 -29.88 5.70
CA LYS A 171 18.26 -30.54 6.14
C LYS A 171 18.01 -31.63 7.17
N ASN A 172 17.15 -31.37 8.14
CA ASN A 172 16.97 -32.25 9.30
C ASN A 172 15.84 -33.27 9.13
N PHE A 173 14.76 -32.93 8.40
CA PHE A 173 13.64 -33.83 8.19
C PHE A 173 13.61 -34.57 6.85
N ARG A 174 14.64 -34.45 6.01
CA ARG A 174 14.79 -35.13 4.73
C ARG A 174 13.50 -35.17 3.90
N ILE A 175 12.96 -34.02 3.61
CA ILE A 175 11.61 -33.87 3.02
C ILE A 175 11.65 -34.04 1.51
N ARG A 176 10.66 -34.81 0.97
CA ARG A 176 10.41 -34.93 -0.46
C ARG A 176 8.95 -34.60 -0.77
N PHE A 177 8.75 -33.72 -1.76
CA PHE A 177 7.42 -33.31 -2.23
C PHE A 177 7.07 -33.97 -3.57
N SER A 178 5.77 -34.21 -3.79
CA SER A 178 5.15 -34.25 -5.09
C SER A 178 4.50 -32.90 -5.41
N TYR A 179 4.46 -32.55 -6.69
CA TYR A 179 3.95 -31.29 -7.16
C TYR A 179 2.82 -31.49 -8.16
N ASN A 180 1.79 -30.64 -8.08
CA ASN A 180 0.81 -30.46 -9.14
C ASN A 180 0.99 -29.07 -9.75
N SER A 181 1.59 -29.01 -10.94
CA SER A 181 1.94 -27.74 -11.62
C SER A 181 0.77 -27.11 -12.38
N PHE A 182 -0.41 -27.74 -12.39
CA PHE A 182 -1.55 -27.33 -13.22
C PHE A 182 -2.78 -26.89 -12.41
N ASP A 183 -2.62 -26.63 -11.12
CA ASP A 183 -3.73 -26.27 -10.22
C ASP A 183 -3.99 -24.76 -10.11
N GLY A 184 -3.24 -23.93 -10.84
CA GLY A 184 -3.38 -22.46 -10.82
C GLY A 184 -2.57 -21.75 -9.73
N GLU A 185 -1.94 -22.46 -8.81
CA GLU A 185 -1.03 -21.89 -7.82
C GLU A 185 0.31 -21.50 -8.46
N PHE A 186 0.88 -20.37 -8.02
CA PHE A 186 2.11 -19.82 -8.62
C PHE A 186 3.28 -20.81 -8.61
N TYR A 187 3.47 -21.55 -7.52
CA TYR A 187 4.50 -22.60 -7.40
C TYR A 187 3.95 -24.03 -7.61
N GLY A 188 2.68 -24.16 -7.99
CA GLY A 188 1.94 -25.42 -7.96
C GLY A 188 1.66 -25.91 -6.54
N SER A 189 0.57 -26.64 -6.32
CA SER A 189 0.36 -27.26 -5.02
C SER A 189 1.37 -28.37 -4.78
N ARG A 190 1.82 -28.50 -3.53
CA ARG A 190 2.77 -29.50 -3.09
C ARG A 190 2.14 -30.41 -2.04
N ALA A 191 2.42 -31.68 -2.11
CA ALA A 191 2.07 -32.62 -1.06
C ALA A 191 3.32 -33.37 -0.57
N LEU A 192 3.39 -33.62 0.74
CA LEU A 192 4.46 -34.41 1.33
C LEU A 192 4.38 -35.82 0.79
N MET A 193 5.43 -36.25 0.09
CA MET A 193 5.52 -37.61 -0.48
C MET A 193 6.26 -38.57 0.45
N ASN A 194 7.36 -38.12 1.02
CA ASN A 194 8.20 -38.90 1.93
C ASN A 194 8.99 -37.97 2.82
N SER A 195 9.23 -38.39 4.06
CA SER A 195 10.05 -37.68 5.05
C SER A 195 10.74 -38.67 5.97
N ASN A 196 11.80 -38.20 6.62
CA ASN A 196 12.42 -38.89 7.74
C ASN A 196 12.40 -37.95 8.94
N PHE A 197 11.64 -38.31 9.99
CA PHE A 197 11.53 -37.55 11.19
C PHE A 197 12.78 -37.71 12.06
N ASP A 198 13.50 -36.65 12.32
CA ASP A 198 14.63 -36.65 13.27
C ASP A 198 14.14 -36.21 14.64
N GLU A 199 13.76 -37.17 15.49
CA GLU A 199 13.29 -36.95 16.85
C GLU A 199 14.33 -36.19 17.70
N LYS A 200 15.64 -36.48 17.53
CA LYS A 200 16.71 -35.80 18.25
C LYS A 200 16.78 -34.32 17.89
N TYR A 201 16.62 -33.98 16.62
CA TYR A 201 16.55 -32.58 16.19
C TYR A 201 15.28 -31.91 16.68
N TYR A 202 14.15 -32.59 16.62
CA TYR A 202 12.85 -32.09 17.07
C TYR A 202 12.86 -31.63 18.54
N PHE A 203 13.51 -32.38 19.42
CA PHE A 203 13.69 -32.01 20.83
C PHE A 203 14.92 -31.14 21.11
N SER A 204 15.65 -30.70 20.10
CA SER A 204 16.83 -29.87 20.32
C SER A 204 16.46 -28.43 20.64
N ASN A 205 17.30 -27.77 21.46
CA ASN A 205 17.19 -26.34 21.71
C ASN A 205 17.27 -25.51 20.42
N SER A 206 17.97 -26.02 19.41
CA SER A 206 18.08 -25.37 18.10
C SER A 206 16.74 -25.29 17.39
N PHE A 207 16.00 -26.41 17.35
CA PHE A 207 14.67 -26.44 16.71
C PHE A 207 13.66 -25.65 17.52
N TYR A 208 13.61 -25.83 18.85
CA TYR A 208 12.72 -25.08 19.74
C TYR A 208 12.93 -23.57 19.58
N GLY A 209 14.20 -23.13 19.59
CA GLY A 209 14.54 -21.71 19.39
C GLY A 209 14.12 -21.18 18.01
N LEU A 210 14.25 -22.01 16.96
CA LEU A 210 13.85 -21.63 15.61
C LEU A 210 12.31 -21.47 15.50
N ILE A 211 11.53 -22.38 16.09
CA ILE A 211 10.06 -22.28 16.16
C ILE A 211 9.62 -21.07 17.00
N SER A 212 10.28 -20.82 18.14
CA SER A 212 10.02 -19.64 18.98
C SER A 212 10.33 -18.33 18.22
N GLN A 213 11.38 -18.30 17.41
CA GLN A 213 11.70 -17.16 16.58
C GLN A 213 10.66 -16.95 15.46
N ALA A 214 10.16 -18.04 14.85
CA ALA A 214 9.05 -17.97 13.89
C ALA A 214 7.82 -17.33 14.53
N GLN A 215 7.47 -17.72 15.77
CA GLN A 215 6.39 -17.12 16.54
C GLN A 215 6.58 -15.63 16.77
N GLN A 216 7.79 -15.23 17.14
CA GLN A 216 8.11 -13.81 17.35
C GLN A 216 7.86 -12.99 16.07
N TYR A 217 8.31 -13.48 14.91
CA TYR A 217 8.11 -12.79 13.63
C TYR A 217 6.64 -12.74 13.24
N VAL A 218 5.89 -13.83 13.37
CA VAL A 218 4.44 -13.84 13.14
C VAL A 218 3.74 -12.77 13.97
N ASN A 219 4.00 -12.73 15.26
CA ASN A 219 3.35 -11.77 16.18
C ASN A 219 3.76 -10.33 15.91
N MET A 220 5.03 -10.09 15.62
CA MET A 220 5.55 -8.76 15.27
C MET A 220 4.88 -8.25 13.98
N TYR A 221 4.85 -9.09 12.95
CA TYR A 221 4.31 -8.71 11.65
C TYR A 221 2.78 -8.54 11.68
N MET A 222 2.06 -9.42 12.36
CA MET A 222 0.62 -9.28 12.60
C MET A 222 0.24 -7.94 13.24
N ARG A 223 1.03 -7.47 14.21
CA ARG A 223 0.83 -6.17 14.83
C ARG A 223 1.04 -5.04 13.84
N GLN A 224 2.13 -5.10 13.07
CA GLN A 224 2.43 -4.09 12.05
C GLN A 224 1.36 -4.02 10.97
N LEU A 225 0.86 -5.18 10.49
CA LEU A 225 -0.20 -5.24 9.48
C LEU A 225 -1.53 -4.69 9.99
N LYS A 226 -1.83 -4.84 11.29
CA LYS A 226 -3.03 -4.22 11.90
C LYS A 226 -2.93 -2.69 11.90
N ASP A 227 -1.77 -2.14 12.27
CA ASP A 227 -1.55 -0.68 12.24
C ASP A 227 -1.71 -0.14 10.80
N ILE A 228 -1.18 -0.86 9.81
CA ILE A 228 -1.33 -0.53 8.39
C ILE A 228 -2.81 -0.61 7.97
N GLU A 229 -3.51 -1.69 8.32
CA GLU A 229 -4.93 -1.88 7.98
C GLU A 229 -5.82 -0.76 8.53
N GLU A 230 -5.59 -0.30 9.75
CA GLU A 230 -6.32 0.80 10.36
C GLU A 230 -6.13 2.10 9.58
N ASN A 231 -4.91 2.38 9.12
CA ASN A 231 -4.63 3.54 8.29
C ASN A 231 -5.29 3.42 6.90
N TYR A 232 -5.25 2.25 6.26
CA TYR A 232 -5.96 1.98 5.00
C TYR A 232 -7.46 2.22 5.12
N LYS A 233 -8.11 1.76 6.21
CA LYS A 233 -9.53 2.00 6.49
C LYS A 233 -9.83 3.50 6.65
N THR A 234 -8.95 4.23 7.31
CA THR A 234 -9.06 5.68 7.48
C THR A 234 -8.94 6.41 6.14
N VAL A 235 -7.91 6.07 5.33
CA VAL A 235 -7.72 6.62 3.98
C VAL A 235 -8.93 6.34 3.10
N TYR A 236 -9.47 5.12 3.14
CA TYR A 236 -10.68 4.74 2.40
C TYR A 236 -11.89 5.61 2.74
N ALA A 237 -12.15 5.79 4.04
CA ALA A 237 -13.28 6.61 4.50
C ALA A 237 -13.14 8.07 4.10
N LEU A 238 -11.95 8.65 4.33
CA LEU A 238 -11.66 10.05 4.02
C LEU A 238 -11.64 10.32 2.50
N SER A 239 -11.17 9.36 1.70
CA SER A 239 -11.21 9.47 0.22
C SER A 239 -12.65 9.51 -0.30
N LYS A 240 -13.54 8.70 0.25
CA LYS A 240 -14.99 8.75 -0.09
C LYS A 240 -15.65 10.06 0.29
N GLU A 241 -15.24 10.68 1.39
CA GLU A 241 -15.74 11.99 1.80
C GLU A 241 -15.22 13.11 0.90
N GLU A 242 -13.95 13.03 0.47
CA GLU A 242 -13.30 14.02 -0.40
C GLU A 242 -14.02 14.13 -1.75
N VAL A 243 -14.36 12.99 -2.38
CA VAL A 243 -15.09 12.97 -3.66
C VAL A 243 -16.51 13.53 -3.52
N LYS A 244 -17.20 13.25 -2.40
CA LYS A 244 -18.58 13.73 -2.18
C LYS A 244 -18.69 15.24 -2.00
N LYS A 245 -17.67 15.90 -1.48
CA LYS A 245 -17.66 17.35 -1.22
C LYS A 245 -17.56 18.21 -2.50
N ASP A 246 -17.14 17.60 -3.61
CA ASP A 246 -16.96 18.27 -4.89
C ASP A 246 -18.13 18.02 -5.88
N ILE A 247 -19.13 17.24 -5.49
CA ILE A 247 -20.40 17.03 -6.21
C ILE A 247 -21.48 17.95 -5.62
#